data_9ecc76fc5cef12199042de7cf67be167
#
_entry.id   9ecc76fc5cef12199042de7cf67be167
#
_cell.length_a   1.000
_cell.length_b   1.000
_cell.length_c   1.000
_cell.angle_alpha   90.00
_cell.angle_beta   90.00
_cell.angle_gamma   90.00
#
_symmetry.space_group_name_H-M   'P 1'
#
loop_
_entity.id
_entity.type
_entity.pdbx_description
1 polymer ?
#
loop_
_entity_poly.entity_id
_entity_poly.type
_entity_poly.pdbx_seq_one_letter_code
_entity_poly.pdbx_strand_id
1 'polypeptide(L)'
;MKKFLAMILAGALALSLAACGKSDKTSAGSSESDLEYVKNKGTLVVGITDFAPMDYKDDNGNWIGFDADMAAAFAESLGVKVEFVEITWDNKLMELKGKTIDCVWNGMTLTEDVVSAMECTKPYCNN
;
A
#
# COMPACT_ATOMS: atom_id res chain seq x y z
N MET A 1 -25.11 31.88 -50.57
CA MET A 1 -24.63 31.72 -49.18
C MET A 1 -24.81 30.30 -48.61
N LYS A 2 -25.84 29.54 -48.97
CA LYS A 2 -26.08 28.18 -48.44
C LYS A 2 -25.11 27.09 -48.93
N LYS A 3 -24.46 27.30 -50.10
CA LYS A 3 -23.52 26.32 -50.72
C LYS A 3 -22.11 26.39 -50.12
N PHE A 4 -21.69 27.52 -49.55
CA PHE A 4 -20.39 27.67 -48.91
C PHE A 4 -20.35 27.07 -47.48
N LEU A 5 -21.48 27.04 -46.80
CA LEU A 5 -21.56 26.47 -45.46
C LEU A 5 -21.46 24.92 -45.49
N ALA A 6 -21.94 24.29 -46.56
CA ALA A 6 -21.86 22.84 -46.73
C ALA A 6 -20.43 22.34 -47.02
N MET A 7 -19.59 23.15 -47.67
CA MET A 7 -18.18 22.80 -47.94
C MET A 7 -17.29 22.89 -46.68
N ILE A 8 -17.61 23.83 -45.76
CA ILE A 8 -16.84 23.97 -44.54
C ILE A 8 -17.15 22.81 -43.57
N LEU A 9 -18.38 22.31 -43.56
CA LEU A 9 -18.75 21.17 -42.72
C LEU A 9 -18.14 19.85 -43.21
N ALA A 10 -17.96 19.67 -44.54
CA ALA A 10 -17.35 18.49 -45.11
C ALA A 10 -15.82 18.42 -44.87
N GLY A 11 -15.15 19.58 -44.78
CA GLY A 11 -13.73 19.68 -44.46
C GLY A 11 -13.39 19.36 -42.99
N ALA A 12 -14.31 19.66 -42.08
CA ALA A 12 -14.10 19.41 -40.66
C ALA A 12 -14.25 17.92 -40.28
N LEU A 13 -15.04 17.15 -41.01
CA LEU A 13 -15.20 15.70 -40.79
C LEU A 13 -14.02 14.87 -41.31
N ALA A 14 -13.27 15.37 -42.30
CA ALA A 14 -12.15 14.62 -42.88
C ALA A 14 -10.86 14.67 -42.04
N LEU A 15 -10.74 15.62 -41.12
CA LEU A 15 -9.57 15.72 -40.23
C LEU A 15 -9.68 14.90 -38.95
N SER A 16 -10.84 14.35 -38.64
CA SER A 16 -11.03 13.58 -37.37
C SER A 16 -10.71 12.08 -37.49
N LEU A 17 -10.41 11.56 -38.70
CA LEU A 17 -10.05 10.15 -38.92
C LEU A 17 -8.55 9.87 -38.98
N ALA A 18 -7.69 10.88 -38.89
CA ALA A 18 -6.24 10.69 -38.95
C ALA A 18 -5.56 10.55 -37.59
N ALA A 19 -6.34 10.54 -36.48
CA ALA A 19 -5.81 10.44 -35.09
C ALA A 19 -5.88 9.04 -34.50
N CYS A 20 -6.32 8.01 -35.22
CA CYS A 20 -6.34 6.62 -34.76
C CYS A 20 -5.36 5.76 -35.57
N GLY A 21 -4.07 5.97 -35.37
CA GLY A 21 -3.05 5.18 -36.06
C GLY A 21 -1.68 5.32 -35.43
N LYS A 22 -1.57 5.15 -34.08
CA LYS A 22 -0.29 4.84 -33.49
C LYS A 22 -0.52 3.79 -32.41
N SER A 23 -0.07 2.60 -32.77
CA SER A 23 -0.05 1.41 -31.94
C SER A 23 0.35 1.73 -30.51
N ASP A 24 -0.52 1.38 -29.64
CA ASP A 24 -0.39 1.31 -28.22
C ASP A 24 0.84 0.50 -27.82
N LYS A 25 1.83 1.18 -27.33
CA LYS A 25 2.49 0.61 -26.16
C LYS A 25 1.44 0.71 -25.06
N THR A 26 0.80 -0.40 -24.77
CA THR A 26 0.12 -0.64 -23.51
C THR A 26 1.08 -0.18 -22.43
N SER A 27 0.86 0.98 -21.88
CA SER A 27 1.35 1.30 -20.54
C SER A 27 0.68 0.27 -19.64
N ALA A 28 1.36 -0.87 -19.44
CA ALA A 28 1.23 -1.58 -18.21
C ALA A 28 1.53 -0.50 -17.17
N GLY A 29 0.49 -0.01 -16.52
CA GLY A 29 0.65 0.83 -15.37
C GLY A 29 1.60 0.07 -14.46
N SER A 30 2.81 0.57 -14.27
CA SER A 30 3.66 0.10 -13.21
C SER A 30 2.86 0.43 -11.95
N SER A 31 2.14 -0.56 -11.42
CA SER A 31 1.62 -0.43 -10.07
C SER A 31 2.85 -0.18 -9.22
N GLU A 32 2.91 1.00 -8.62
CA GLU A 32 3.93 1.33 -7.64
C GLU A 32 3.99 0.16 -6.65
N SER A 33 5.19 -0.36 -6.40
CA SER A 33 5.34 -1.43 -5.42
C SER A 33 5.00 -0.90 -4.03
N ASP A 34 4.52 -1.75 -3.13
CA ASP A 34 4.22 -1.33 -1.76
C ASP A 34 5.45 -0.71 -1.08
N LEU A 35 6.65 -1.18 -1.42
CA LEU A 35 7.90 -0.60 -0.94
C LEU A 35 8.11 0.84 -1.45
N GLU A 36 7.86 1.10 -2.72
CA GLU A 36 7.96 2.45 -3.29
C GLU A 36 6.90 3.37 -2.69
N TYR A 37 5.68 2.87 -2.52
CA TYR A 37 4.60 3.59 -1.85
C TYR A 37 5.00 4.03 -0.44
N VAL A 38 5.51 3.11 0.40
CA VAL A 38 5.96 3.42 1.77
C VAL A 38 7.11 4.42 1.77
N LYS A 39 8.10 4.25 0.89
CA LYS A 39 9.23 5.18 0.76
C LYS A 39 8.80 6.57 0.33
N ASN A 40 7.91 6.67 -0.65
CA ASN A 40 7.40 7.95 -1.14
C ASN A 40 6.54 8.66 -0.09
N LYS A 41 5.76 7.90 0.68
CA LYS A 41 4.99 8.41 1.82
C LYS A 41 5.89 8.86 2.97
N GLY A 42 7.07 8.26 3.13
CA GLY A 42 8.04 8.57 4.18
C GLY A 42 7.70 8.01 5.56
N THR A 43 6.71 7.12 5.64
CA THR A 43 6.23 6.52 6.89
C THR A 43 5.79 5.07 6.64
N LEU A 44 6.22 4.16 7.52
CA LEU A 44 5.68 2.81 7.63
C LEU A 44 4.65 2.79 8.76
N VAL A 45 3.39 2.58 8.42
CA VAL A 45 2.28 2.48 9.38
C VAL A 45 2.09 1.01 9.77
N VAL A 46 2.36 0.70 11.01
CA VAL A 46 2.38 -0.65 11.57
C VAL A 46 1.14 -0.89 12.43
N GLY A 47 0.32 -1.85 12.05
CA GLY A 47 -0.78 -2.34 12.88
C GLY A 47 -0.25 -3.26 13.98
N ILE A 48 -0.55 -2.93 15.22
CA ILE A 48 0.00 -3.55 16.43
C ILE A 48 -1.09 -3.77 17.46
N THR A 49 -0.92 -4.73 18.38
CA THR A 49 -1.77 -4.93 19.55
C THR A 49 -0.94 -5.09 20.79
N ASP A 50 -1.53 -4.87 21.98
CA ASP A 50 -0.85 -5.18 23.22
C ASP A 50 -0.65 -6.69 23.38
N PHE A 51 0.61 -7.12 23.36
CA PHE A 51 1.05 -8.52 23.44
C PHE A 51 2.44 -8.60 24.09
N ALA A 52 2.55 -8.27 25.37
CA ALA A 52 3.82 -8.32 26.10
C ALA A 52 4.40 -9.76 26.11
N PRO A 53 5.73 -9.92 25.98
CA PRO A 53 6.77 -8.89 25.89
C PRO A 53 7.10 -8.44 24.47
N MET A 54 6.32 -8.88 23.48
CA MET A 54 6.59 -8.60 22.07
C MET A 54 6.21 -7.17 21.70
N ASP A 55 5.03 -6.73 22.12
CA ASP A 55 4.47 -5.42 21.88
C ASP A 55 3.69 -4.96 23.12
N TYR A 56 4.04 -3.84 23.68
CA TYR A 56 3.31 -3.25 24.80
C TYR A 56 3.66 -1.77 24.97
N LYS A 57 2.91 -1.06 25.79
CA LYS A 57 3.17 0.35 26.05
C LYS A 57 3.95 0.55 27.36
N ASP A 58 4.95 1.43 27.31
CA ASP A 58 5.63 1.92 28.50
C ASP A 58 4.73 2.88 29.31
N ASP A 59 5.22 3.35 30.47
CA ASP A 59 4.50 4.30 31.32
C ASP A 59 4.21 5.66 30.66
N ASN A 60 4.90 5.97 29.56
CA ASN A 60 4.70 7.18 28.76
C ASN A 60 3.76 6.95 27.57
N GLY A 61 3.28 5.73 27.37
CA GLY A 61 2.41 5.35 26.26
C GLY A 61 3.13 5.05 24.94
N ASN A 62 4.46 4.93 24.95
CA ASN A 62 5.21 4.54 23.77
C ASN A 62 5.16 3.03 23.57
N TRP A 63 5.03 2.60 22.33
CA TRP A 63 5.16 1.20 21.97
C TRP A 63 6.61 0.74 22.12
N ILE A 64 6.81 -0.33 22.88
CA ILE A 64 8.09 -0.99 23.14
C ILE A 64 7.92 -2.50 23.09
N GLY A 65 9.03 -3.22 23.09
CA GLY A 65 9.06 -4.67 23.03
C GLY A 65 9.78 -5.17 21.78
N PHE A 66 9.94 -6.47 21.68
CA PHE A 66 10.75 -7.07 20.64
C PHE A 66 10.23 -6.74 19.22
N ASP A 67 8.94 -6.90 19.00
CA ASP A 67 8.32 -6.66 17.68
C ASP A 67 8.27 -5.15 17.36
N ALA A 68 7.94 -4.32 18.35
CA ALA A 68 7.96 -2.86 18.19
C ALA A 68 9.36 -2.34 17.81
N ASP A 69 10.41 -2.83 18.51
CA ASP A 69 11.80 -2.46 18.22
C ASP A 69 12.24 -2.96 16.82
N MET A 70 11.86 -4.18 16.45
CA MET A 70 12.12 -4.73 15.12
C MET A 70 11.45 -3.92 14.01
N ALA A 71 10.19 -3.54 14.20
CA ALA A 71 9.45 -2.72 13.23
C ALA A 71 10.08 -1.33 13.09
N ALA A 72 10.51 -0.72 14.19
CA ALA A 72 11.22 0.55 14.18
C ALA A 72 12.56 0.46 13.43
N ALA A 73 13.36 -0.57 13.70
CA ALA A 73 14.63 -0.81 13.01
C ALA A 73 14.44 -1.09 11.51
N PHE A 74 13.37 -1.79 11.14
CA PHE A 74 13.03 -2.03 9.75
C PHE A 74 12.66 -0.72 9.04
N ALA A 75 11.80 0.12 9.62
CA ALA A 75 11.45 1.41 9.06
C ALA A 75 12.69 2.31 8.88
N GLU A 76 13.59 2.34 9.86
CA GLU A 76 14.87 3.05 9.77
C GLU A 76 15.72 2.53 8.60
N SER A 77 15.79 1.22 8.40
CA SER A 77 16.53 0.61 7.29
C SER A 77 16.01 1.02 5.91
N LEU A 78 14.73 1.35 5.82
CA LEU A 78 14.08 1.88 4.60
C LEU A 78 14.25 3.39 4.44
N GLY A 79 14.77 4.09 5.47
CA GLY A 79 14.88 5.54 5.51
C GLY A 79 13.54 6.25 5.74
N VAL A 80 12.57 5.60 6.39
CA VAL A 80 11.26 6.15 6.69
C VAL A 80 11.00 6.15 8.21
N LYS A 81 9.99 6.89 8.64
CA LYS A 81 9.52 6.87 10.03
C LYS A 81 8.62 5.67 10.27
N VAL A 82 8.64 5.11 11.49
CA VAL A 82 7.62 4.18 11.95
C VAL A 82 6.46 4.94 12.60
N GLU A 83 5.25 4.49 12.35
CA GLU A 83 4.04 4.92 13.05
C GLU A 83 3.27 3.67 13.48
N PHE A 84 2.96 3.58 14.78
CA PHE A 84 2.21 2.46 15.33
C PHE A 84 0.75 2.82 15.47
N VAL A 85 -0.12 1.96 14.94
CA VAL A 85 -1.57 2.06 15.06
C VAL A 85 -2.07 0.84 15.81
N GLU A 86 -2.65 1.08 16.99
CA GLU A 86 -3.29 0.00 17.73
C GLU A 86 -4.57 -0.44 16.99
N ILE A 87 -4.63 -1.72 16.65
CA ILE A 87 -5.75 -2.30 15.92
C ILE A 87 -6.51 -3.32 16.76
N THR A 88 -7.76 -3.54 16.44
CA THR A 88 -8.47 -4.73 16.90
C THR A 88 -8.01 -5.92 16.07
N TRP A 89 -7.52 -6.98 16.72
CA TRP A 89 -6.90 -8.13 16.05
C TRP A 89 -7.75 -8.74 14.93
N ASP A 90 -9.06 -8.85 15.16
CA ASP A 90 -9.98 -9.40 14.17
C ASP A 90 -10.12 -8.53 12.92
N ASN A 91 -9.82 -7.25 13.03
CA ASN A 91 -9.92 -6.28 11.93
C ASN A 91 -8.62 -6.16 11.12
N LYS A 92 -7.54 -6.85 11.47
CA LYS A 92 -6.22 -6.72 10.82
C LYS A 92 -6.24 -6.78 9.29
N LEU A 93 -7.05 -7.69 8.72
CA LEU A 93 -7.20 -7.82 7.27
C LEU A 93 -7.97 -6.67 6.65
N MET A 94 -8.97 -6.16 7.36
CA MET A 94 -9.75 -5.01 6.91
C MET A 94 -8.90 -3.75 6.92
N GLU A 95 -8.14 -3.53 7.98
CA GLU A 95 -7.23 -2.39 8.13
C GLU A 95 -6.15 -2.41 7.04
N LEU A 96 -5.55 -3.58 6.77
CA LEU A 96 -4.54 -3.73 5.73
C LEU A 96 -5.12 -3.48 4.33
N LYS A 97 -6.28 -4.06 4.02
CA LYS A 97 -6.97 -3.85 2.73
C LYS A 97 -7.46 -2.41 2.55
N GLY A 98 -7.86 -1.77 3.63
CA GLY A 98 -8.27 -0.37 3.67
C GLY A 98 -7.11 0.62 3.60
N LYS A 99 -5.87 0.14 3.66
CA LYS A 99 -4.64 0.96 3.67
C LYS A 99 -4.59 1.95 4.85
N THR A 100 -5.25 1.65 5.96
CA THR A 100 -5.10 2.37 7.22
C THR A 100 -3.80 2.01 7.90
N ILE A 101 -3.28 0.81 7.61
CA ILE A 101 -1.95 0.33 7.97
C ILE A 101 -1.25 -0.23 6.73
N ASP A 102 0.07 -0.22 6.73
CA ASP A 102 0.89 -0.77 5.64
C ASP A 102 1.27 -2.24 5.90
N CYS A 103 1.41 -2.61 7.15
CA CYS A 103 1.68 -3.99 7.57
C CYS A 103 1.09 -4.27 8.96
N VAL A 104 0.92 -5.54 9.25
CA VAL A 104 0.65 -6.05 10.60
C VAL A 104 1.95 -6.60 11.15
N TRP A 105 2.38 -6.11 12.29
CA TRP A 105 3.57 -6.61 12.96
C TRP A 105 3.25 -6.92 14.42
N ASN A 106 3.14 -8.20 14.70
CA ASN A 106 2.73 -8.72 15.99
C ASN A 106 3.02 -10.23 16.03
N GLY A 107 2.96 -10.87 17.18
CA GLY A 107 3.11 -12.31 17.34
C GLY A 107 2.06 -13.14 16.59
N MET A 108 2.01 -13.00 15.28
CA MET A 108 0.98 -13.61 14.44
C MET A 108 1.35 -15.04 14.04
N THR A 109 0.45 -15.99 14.32
CA THR A 109 0.56 -17.35 13.79
C THR A 109 0.17 -17.40 12.31
N LEU A 110 1.03 -18.00 11.49
CA LEU A 110 0.77 -18.19 10.05
C LEU A 110 -0.18 -19.37 9.83
N THR A 111 -1.47 -19.10 9.94
CA THR A 111 -2.54 -20.08 9.59
C THR A 111 -2.82 -20.03 8.08
N GLU A 112 -3.51 -21.05 7.56
CA GLU A 112 -3.93 -21.10 6.17
C GLU A 112 -4.78 -19.87 5.79
N ASP A 113 -5.68 -19.44 6.67
CA ASP A 113 -6.51 -18.24 6.45
C ASP A 113 -5.66 -16.97 6.32
N VAL A 114 -4.64 -16.83 7.15
CA VAL A 114 -3.72 -15.68 7.12
C VAL A 114 -2.92 -15.66 5.81
N VAL A 115 -2.24 -16.76 5.47
CA VAL A 115 -1.37 -16.81 4.29
C VAL A 115 -2.14 -16.78 2.97
N SER A 116 -3.42 -17.12 2.98
CA SER A 116 -4.29 -16.97 1.80
C SER A 116 -4.82 -15.56 1.60
N ALA A 117 -4.82 -14.74 2.65
CA ALA A 117 -5.43 -13.40 2.67
C ALA A 117 -4.43 -12.25 2.56
N MET A 118 -3.16 -12.48 2.92
CA MET A 118 -2.09 -11.46 2.87
C MET A 118 -0.74 -12.13 2.59
N GLU A 119 0.20 -11.35 2.03
CA GLU A 119 1.59 -11.75 1.93
C GLU A 119 2.25 -11.74 3.32
N CYS A 120 3.01 -12.77 3.61
CA CYS A 120 3.66 -12.95 4.90
C CYS A 120 5.16 -13.16 4.74
N THR A 121 5.94 -12.64 5.67
CA THR A 121 7.37 -12.93 5.76
C THR A 121 7.59 -14.37 6.23
N LYS A 122 8.84 -14.83 6.15
CA LYS A 122 9.23 -16.03 6.89
C LYS A 122 9.13 -15.76 8.39
N PRO A 123 8.75 -16.78 9.20
CA PRO A 123 8.79 -16.64 10.64
C PRO A 123 10.19 -16.25 11.12
N TYR A 124 10.29 -15.31 12.03
CA TYR A 124 11.54 -14.87 12.66
C TYR A 124 11.66 -15.36 14.10
N CYS A 125 10.58 -15.88 14.68
CA CYS A 125 10.56 -16.55 15.99
C CYS A 125 9.49 -17.66 16.00
N ASN A 126 9.51 -18.47 17.04
CA ASN A 126 8.46 -19.47 17.32
C ASN A 126 7.44 -18.86 18.30
N ASN A 127 6.17 -19.08 18.07
CA ASN A 127 5.08 -18.79 18.99
C ASN A 127 4.95 -19.92 19.99
#